data_11ee5d023092102cab0273c69a345305
#
_entry.id   11ee5d023092102cab0273c69a345305
#
_cell.length_a   1.000
_cell.length_b   1.000
_cell.length_c   1.000
_cell.angle_alpha   90.00
_cell.angle_beta   90.00
_cell.angle_gamma   90.00
#
_symmetry.space_group_name_H-M   'P 1'
#
loop_
_entity.id
_entity.type
_entity.pdbx_description
1 polymer ?
#
loop_
_entity_poly.entity_id
_entity_poly.type
_entity_poly.pdbx_seq_one_letter_code
_entity_poly.pdbx_strand_id
1 'polypeptide(L)'
;MTDGVWWFFLFWAPAYFSDQYGYESDSPMAIALIFTLYAIVTILSIGGGYLPTYFVDKKGMNPYIGRMRAMLIFACFPLLGLFAQPMGAFSPWWPAIIIGLLGAGHQAWSANLYSTIGDMFPKSTIATITGIGAMAGGIGSFLINKGSGLLFTYAEGQGSAFSFMGFDGKPAGYMIVFCICALAYLVGWIIMKALVPKYKPIIVDLTL
;
A
#
# COMPACT_ATOMS: atom_id res chain seq x y z
N MET A 1 6.32 2.37 6.85
CA MET A 1 4.88 2.62 7.02
C MET A 1 4.06 2.11 5.84
N THR A 2 4.27 2.63 4.63
CA THR A 2 3.51 2.24 3.44
C THR A 2 3.74 0.80 2.99
N ASP A 3 4.94 0.25 3.13
CA ASP A 3 5.23 -1.16 2.83
C ASP A 3 4.41 -2.13 3.68
N GLY A 4 4.16 -1.80 4.95
CA GLY A 4 3.33 -2.60 5.83
C GLY A 4 1.90 -2.80 5.30
N VAL A 5 1.34 -1.79 4.62
CA VAL A 5 0.01 -1.87 3.99
C VAL A 5 -0.01 -2.93 2.89
N TRP A 6 1.01 -2.92 2.01
CA TRP A 6 1.10 -3.92 0.94
C TRP A 6 1.31 -5.33 1.49
N TRP A 7 2.22 -5.48 2.45
CA TRP A 7 2.47 -6.76 3.10
C TRP A 7 1.25 -7.29 3.83
N PHE A 8 0.41 -6.40 4.40
CA PHE A 8 -0.87 -6.79 4.95
C PHE A 8 -1.76 -7.44 3.87
N PHE A 9 -2.01 -6.77 2.76
CA PHE A 9 -2.85 -7.33 1.70
C PHE A 9 -2.25 -8.59 1.07
N LEU A 10 -0.92 -8.64 0.92
CA LEU A 10 -0.24 -9.82 0.39
C LEU A 10 -0.49 -11.08 1.24
N PHE A 11 -0.41 -10.95 2.55
CA PHE A 11 -0.58 -12.09 3.45
C PHE A 11 -2.03 -12.36 3.84
N TRP A 12 -2.84 -11.34 3.96
CA TRP A 12 -4.20 -11.47 4.47
C TRP A 12 -5.29 -11.54 3.41
N ALA A 13 -5.01 -11.24 2.13
CA ALA A 13 -6.05 -11.34 1.09
C ALA A 13 -6.61 -12.78 0.93
N PRO A 14 -5.79 -13.86 0.92
CA PRO A 14 -6.34 -15.22 0.90
C PRO A 14 -7.20 -15.51 2.13
N ALA A 15 -6.72 -15.16 3.33
CA ALA A 15 -7.47 -15.32 4.58
C ALA A 15 -8.77 -14.51 4.58
N TYR A 16 -8.73 -13.28 4.05
CA TYR A 16 -9.91 -12.44 3.91
C TYR A 16 -11.00 -13.12 3.07
N PHE A 17 -10.65 -13.69 1.90
CA PHE A 17 -11.62 -14.39 1.06
C PHE A 17 -12.14 -15.66 1.71
N SER A 18 -11.31 -16.38 2.47
CA SER A 18 -11.74 -17.53 3.26
C SER A 18 -12.69 -17.12 4.39
N ASP A 19 -12.32 -16.12 5.16
CA ASP A 19 -13.08 -15.65 6.32
C ASP A 19 -14.45 -15.02 5.93
N GLN A 20 -14.49 -14.28 4.82
CA GLN A 20 -15.70 -13.54 4.41
C GLN A 20 -16.65 -14.35 3.53
N TYR A 21 -16.14 -15.32 2.76
CA TYR A 21 -16.91 -16.03 1.74
C TYR A 21 -16.82 -17.55 1.85
N GLY A 22 -16.04 -18.07 2.81
CA GLY A 22 -15.85 -19.52 2.99
C GLY A 22 -15.08 -20.20 1.86
N TYR A 23 -14.33 -19.45 1.04
CA TYR A 23 -13.52 -20.03 -0.01
C TYR A 23 -12.21 -20.57 0.54
N GLU A 24 -12.01 -21.86 0.48
CA GLU A 24 -10.71 -22.46 0.79
C GLU A 24 -9.66 -21.98 -0.23
N SER A 25 -8.40 -21.83 0.24
CA SER A 25 -7.33 -21.21 -0.56
C SER A 25 -7.00 -21.96 -1.86
N ASP A 26 -7.32 -23.26 -1.96
CA ASP A 26 -7.16 -24.11 -3.13
C ASP A 26 -8.42 -24.19 -4.01
N SER A 27 -9.52 -23.54 -3.60
CA SER A 27 -10.74 -23.52 -4.39
C SER A 27 -10.54 -22.74 -5.70
N PRO A 28 -11.15 -23.16 -6.82
CA PRO A 28 -11.03 -22.44 -8.10
C PRO A 28 -11.43 -20.97 -8.00
N MET A 29 -12.41 -20.64 -7.15
CA MET A 29 -12.87 -19.27 -6.95
C MET A 29 -11.81 -18.43 -6.20
N ALA A 30 -11.23 -18.95 -5.11
CA ALA A 30 -10.16 -18.24 -4.39
C ALA A 30 -8.95 -17.99 -5.31
N ILE A 31 -8.55 -19.00 -6.09
CA ILE A 31 -7.46 -18.87 -7.07
C ILE A 31 -7.79 -17.79 -8.11
N ALA A 32 -9.01 -17.76 -8.65
CA ALA A 32 -9.42 -16.77 -9.64
C ALA A 32 -9.42 -15.33 -9.06
N LEU A 33 -9.90 -15.14 -7.82
CA LEU A 33 -9.92 -13.85 -7.13
C LEU A 33 -8.50 -13.35 -6.88
N ILE A 34 -7.62 -14.19 -6.35
CA ILE A 34 -6.22 -13.85 -6.07
C ILE A 34 -5.45 -13.60 -7.38
N PHE A 35 -5.67 -14.43 -8.40
CA PHE A 35 -5.06 -14.19 -9.73
C PHE A 35 -5.49 -12.83 -10.29
N THR A 36 -6.78 -12.51 -10.25
CA THR A 36 -7.31 -11.22 -10.74
C THR A 36 -6.70 -10.05 -9.97
N LEU A 37 -6.62 -10.15 -8.64
CA LEU A 37 -5.99 -9.15 -7.81
C LEU A 37 -4.56 -8.87 -8.28
N TYR A 38 -3.72 -9.90 -8.39
CA TYR A 38 -2.31 -9.72 -8.78
C TYR A 38 -2.13 -9.36 -10.24
N ALA A 39 -3.01 -9.80 -11.13
CA ALA A 39 -3.00 -9.38 -12.54
C ALA A 39 -3.24 -7.85 -12.65
N ILE A 40 -4.21 -7.31 -11.90
CA ILE A 40 -4.47 -5.87 -11.84
C ILE A 40 -3.25 -5.14 -11.29
N VAL A 41 -2.66 -5.61 -10.17
CA VAL A 41 -1.44 -5.02 -9.59
C VAL A 41 -0.33 -4.94 -10.64
N THR A 42 -0.05 -6.05 -11.32
CA THR A 42 1.05 -6.16 -12.29
C THR A 42 0.84 -5.26 -13.48
N ILE A 43 -0.34 -5.30 -14.10
CA ILE A 43 -0.61 -4.55 -15.33
C ILE A 43 -0.62 -3.03 -15.06
N LEU A 44 -1.30 -2.59 -14.02
CA LEU A 44 -1.46 -1.16 -13.75
C LEU A 44 -0.22 -0.52 -13.14
N SER A 45 0.59 -1.26 -12.41
CA SER A 45 1.85 -0.73 -11.84
C SER A 45 2.84 -0.31 -12.92
N ILE A 46 2.85 -0.98 -14.07
CA ILE A 46 3.68 -0.60 -15.23
C ILE A 46 3.34 0.82 -15.69
N GLY A 47 2.04 1.14 -15.81
CA GLY A 47 1.59 2.49 -16.16
C GLY A 47 1.95 3.55 -15.10
N GLY A 48 1.99 3.14 -13.84
CA GLY A 48 2.34 4.03 -12.72
C GLY A 48 3.75 4.59 -12.78
N GLY A 49 4.70 3.84 -13.31
CA GLY A 49 6.07 4.31 -13.54
C GLY A 49 6.18 5.42 -14.58
N TYR A 50 5.23 5.51 -15.51
CA TYR A 50 5.23 6.53 -16.58
C TYR A 50 4.72 7.90 -16.11
N LEU A 51 3.91 7.98 -15.07
CA LEU A 51 3.28 9.22 -14.65
C LEU A 51 4.27 10.34 -14.24
N PRO A 52 5.37 10.10 -13.52
CA PRO A 52 6.37 11.12 -13.25
C PRO A 52 7.04 11.64 -14.52
N THR A 53 7.36 10.74 -15.47
CA THR A 53 7.95 11.09 -16.76
C THR A 53 7.02 12.03 -17.54
N TYR A 54 5.72 11.77 -17.55
CA TYR A 54 4.73 12.66 -18.14
C TYR A 54 4.76 14.07 -17.50
N PHE A 55 4.87 14.18 -16.19
CA PHE A 55 4.94 15.48 -15.51
C PHE A 55 6.24 16.22 -15.83
N VAL A 56 7.36 15.53 -15.97
CA VAL A 56 8.65 16.14 -16.31
C VAL A 56 8.66 16.54 -17.78
N ASP A 57 8.40 15.60 -18.69
CA ASP A 57 8.62 15.81 -20.14
C ASP A 57 7.53 16.66 -20.79
N LYS A 58 6.25 16.46 -20.39
CA LYS A 58 5.12 17.15 -21.00
C LYS A 58 4.70 18.42 -20.27
N LYS A 59 4.95 18.50 -18.95
CA LYS A 59 4.60 19.66 -18.14
C LYS A 59 5.78 20.51 -17.70
N GLY A 60 7.00 20.14 -18.08
CA GLY A 60 8.22 20.88 -17.77
C GLY A 60 8.52 20.98 -16.27
N MET A 61 8.04 20.02 -15.46
CA MET A 61 8.24 20.06 -14.02
C MET A 61 9.64 19.58 -13.64
N ASN A 62 10.17 20.12 -12.55
CA ASN A 62 11.36 19.54 -11.93
C ASN A 62 11.08 18.07 -11.54
N PRO A 63 12.05 17.13 -11.74
CA PRO A 63 11.89 15.71 -11.47
C PRO A 63 11.31 15.41 -10.08
N TYR A 64 11.81 16.07 -9.04
CA TYR A 64 11.30 15.92 -7.68
C TYR A 64 9.81 16.31 -7.56
N ILE A 65 9.43 17.45 -8.15
CA ILE A 65 8.03 17.92 -8.13
C ILE A 65 7.13 16.95 -8.91
N GLY A 66 7.61 16.47 -10.07
CA GLY A 66 6.89 15.48 -10.87
C GLY A 66 6.64 14.18 -10.10
N ARG A 67 7.67 13.65 -9.42
CA ARG A 67 7.54 12.45 -8.58
C ARG A 67 6.61 12.68 -7.39
N MET A 68 6.75 13.81 -6.67
CA MET A 68 5.89 14.12 -5.53
C MET A 68 4.41 14.25 -5.92
N ARG A 69 4.11 14.79 -7.11
CA ARG A 69 2.73 14.82 -7.63
C ARG A 69 2.22 13.44 -8.01
N ALA A 70 3.03 12.64 -8.68
CA ALA A 70 2.67 11.27 -9.01
C ALA A 70 2.40 10.45 -7.72
N MET A 71 3.27 10.58 -6.73
CA MET A 71 3.10 9.90 -5.44
C MET A 71 1.83 10.34 -4.70
N LEU A 72 1.44 11.63 -4.78
CA LEU A 72 0.17 12.07 -4.23
C LEU A 72 -1.03 11.36 -4.90
N ILE A 73 -1.00 11.25 -6.23
CA ILE A 73 -2.05 10.53 -6.97
C ILE A 73 -2.09 9.08 -6.52
N PHE A 74 -0.94 8.40 -6.44
CA PHE A 74 -0.88 7.01 -6.00
C PHE A 74 -1.28 6.84 -4.54
N ALA A 75 -1.03 7.84 -3.67
CA ALA A 75 -1.47 7.84 -2.28
C ALA A 75 -3.01 7.88 -2.12
N CYS A 76 -3.74 8.28 -3.17
CA CYS A 76 -5.19 8.24 -3.17
C CYS A 76 -5.77 6.84 -3.49
N PHE A 77 -5.01 5.94 -4.12
CA PHE A 77 -5.50 4.59 -4.45
C PHE A 77 -5.86 3.78 -3.21
N PRO A 78 -5.07 3.78 -2.11
CA PRO A 78 -5.44 3.09 -0.88
C PRO A 78 -6.76 3.52 -0.25
N LEU A 79 -7.25 4.74 -0.54
CA LEU A 79 -8.58 5.18 -0.08
C LEU A 79 -9.70 4.30 -0.63
N LEU A 80 -9.50 3.66 -1.79
CA LEU A 80 -10.46 2.69 -2.34
C LEU A 80 -10.67 1.51 -1.39
N GLY A 81 -9.70 1.19 -0.52
CA GLY A 81 -9.81 0.15 0.50
C GLY A 81 -11.00 0.32 1.45
N LEU A 82 -11.46 1.57 1.66
CA LEU A 82 -12.66 1.86 2.45
C LEU A 82 -13.94 1.22 1.85
N PHE A 83 -13.94 0.97 0.55
CA PHE A 83 -15.06 0.37 -0.17
C PHE A 83 -14.94 -1.15 -0.31
N ALA A 84 -13.78 -1.75 -0.02
CA ALA A 84 -13.55 -3.18 -0.23
C ALA A 84 -14.54 -4.03 0.57
N GLN A 85 -14.67 -3.77 1.87
CA GLN A 85 -15.58 -4.51 2.74
C GLN A 85 -17.05 -4.25 2.42
N PRO A 86 -17.55 -2.98 2.27
CA PRO A 86 -18.95 -2.74 1.93
C PRO A 86 -19.35 -3.30 0.56
N MET A 87 -18.51 -3.14 -0.46
CA MET A 87 -18.81 -3.67 -1.80
C MET A 87 -18.68 -5.19 -1.86
N GLY A 88 -17.92 -5.78 -0.96
CA GLY A 88 -17.80 -7.22 -0.80
C GLY A 88 -19.12 -7.91 -0.47
N ALA A 89 -20.08 -7.21 0.13
CA ALA A 89 -21.43 -7.72 0.37
C ALA A 89 -22.21 -8.00 -0.93
N PHE A 90 -21.88 -7.33 -2.03
CA PHE A 90 -22.52 -7.54 -3.33
C PHE A 90 -21.85 -8.66 -4.14
N SER A 91 -20.51 -8.74 -4.09
CA SER A 91 -19.76 -9.79 -4.81
C SER A 91 -18.31 -9.84 -4.33
N PRO A 92 -17.69 -11.03 -4.22
CA PRO A 92 -16.27 -11.20 -3.86
C PRO A 92 -15.29 -10.60 -4.88
N TRP A 93 -15.75 -10.34 -6.10
CA TRP A 93 -14.94 -9.71 -7.14
C TRP A 93 -14.60 -8.25 -6.83
N TRP A 94 -15.48 -7.52 -6.13
CA TRP A 94 -15.24 -6.13 -5.77
C TRP A 94 -14.02 -5.97 -4.86
N PRO A 95 -13.89 -6.68 -3.73
CA PRO A 95 -12.66 -6.64 -2.94
C PRO A 95 -11.43 -7.02 -3.73
N ALA A 96 -11.50 -8.05 -4.59
CA ALA A 96 -10.35 -8.46 -5.41
C ALA A 96 -9.88 -7.33 -6.35
N ILE A 97 -10.81 -6.66 -7.04
CA ILE A 97 -10.52 -5.54 -7.92
C ILE A 97 -9.98 -4.35 -7.10
N ILE A 98 -10.63 -3.98 -6.00
CA ILE A 98 -10.27 -2.83 -5.17
C ILE A 98 -8.88 -3.03 -4.57
N ILE A 99 -8.59 -4.20 -3.99
CA ILE A 99 -7.27 -4.51 -3.43
C ILE A 99 -6.23 -4.55 -4.55
N GLY A 100 -6.58 -5.03 -5.74
CA GLY A 100 -5.72 -4.98 -6.92
C GLY A 100 -5.35 -3.56 -7.33
N LEU A 101 -6.32 -2.64 -7.39
CA LEU A 101 -6.10 -1.22 -7.68
C LEU A 101 -5.21 -0.55 -6.61
N LEU A 102 -5.50 -0.82 -5.34
CA LEU A 102 -4.71 -0.35 -4.21
C LEU A 102 -3.26 -0.85 -4.30
N GLY A 103 -3.06 -2.13 -4.59
CA GLY A 103 -1.74 -2.73 -4.78
C GLY A 103 -0.98 -2.13 -5.97
N ALA A 104 -1.66 -1.83 -7.07
CA ALA A 104 -1.06 -1.11 -8.20
C ALA A 104 -0.58 0.29 -7.79
N GLY A 105 -1.39 1.02 -7.01
CA GLY A 105 -1.00 2.31 -6.43
C GLY A 105 0.22 2.19 -5.51
N HIS A 106 0.30 1.14 -4.68
CA HIS A 106 1.47 0.85 -3.85
C HIS A 106 2.73 0.63 -4.70
N GLN A 107 2.69 -0.22 -5.70
CA GLN A 107 3.85 -0.52 -6.54
C GLN A 107 4.36 0.72 -7.25
N ALA A 108 3.44 1.53 -7.80
CA ALA A 108 3.78 2.81 -8.42
C ALA A 108 4.37 3.81 -7.42
N TRP A 109 3.83 3.89 -6.21
CA TRP A 109 4.37 4.68 -5.10
C TRP A 109 5.80 4.24 -4.74
N SER A 110 6.01 2.94 -4.50
CA SER A 110 7.29 2.36 -4.11
C SER A 110 8.38 2.63 -5.14
N ALA A 111 8.08 2.42 -6.43
CA ALA A 111 9.01 2.70 -7.52
C ALA A 111 9.46 4.18 -7.53
N ASN A 112 8.54 5.12 -7.27
CA ASN A 112 8.84 6.54 -7.20
C ASN A 112 9.63 6.92 -5.95
N LEU A 113 9.36 6.28 -4.82
CA LEU A 113 10.11 6.48 -3.58
C LEU A 113 11.57 6.11 -3.75
N TYR A 114 11.86 4.92 -4.28
CA TYR A 114 13.23 4.47 -4.55
C TYR A 114 13.94 5.32 -5.60
N SER A 115 13.23 5.74 -6.64
CA SER A 115 13.79 6.65 -7.64
C SER A 115 14.12 8.02 -7.05
N THR A 116 13.32 8.52 -6.11
CA THR A 116 13.61 9.79 -5.40
C THR A 116 14.89 9.69 -4.58
N ILE A 117 15.17 8.53 -3.95
CA ILE A 117 16.44 8.29 -3.26
C ILE A 117 17.59 8.38 -4.28
N GLY A 118 17.47 7.73 -5.43
CA GLY A 118 18.48 7.78 -6.50
C GLY A 118 18.74 9.19 -7.05
N ASP A 119 17.71 10.04 -7.08
CA ASP A 119 17.86 11.43 -7.56
C ASP A 119 18.52 12.35 -6.52
N MET A 120 18.40 12.04 -5.23
CA MET A 120 18.82 12.94 -4.15
C MET A 120 20.16 12.59 -3.50
N PHE A 121 20.57 11.33 -3.56
CA PHE A 121 21.74 10.83 -2.86
C PHE A 121 22.84 10.37 -3.82
N PRO A 122 24.14 10.51 -3.43
CA PRO A 122 25.25 10.00 -4.19
C PRO A 122 25.15 8.48 -4.40
N LYS A 123 25.63 8.00 -5.56
CA LYS A 123 25.58 6.57 -5.90
C LYS A 123 26.17 5.65 -4.83
N SER A 124 27.22 6.10 -4.14
CA SER A 124 27.90 5.34 -3.08
C SER A 124 27.03 5.10 -1.84
N THR A 125 26.00 5.91 -1.61
CA THR A 125 25.15 5.85 -0.40
C THR A 125 23.76 5.29 -0.66
N ILE A 126 23.34 5.14 -1.94
CA ILE A 126 21.97 4.70 -2.31
C ILE A 126 21.62 3.37 -1.67
N ALA A 127 22.52 2.37 -1.75
CA ALA A 127 22.28 1.04 -1.20
C ALA A 127 22.05 1.09 0.31
N THR A 128 22.87 1.85 1.05
CA THR A 128 22.75 1.98 2.50
C THR A 128 21.43 2.65 2.89
N ILE A 129 21.06 3.74 2.23
CA ILE A 129 19.82 4.47 2.53
C ILE A 129 18.60 3.63 2.20
N THR A 130 18.63 2.94 1.05
CA THR A 130 17.58 1.99 0.67
C THR A 130 17.45 0.87 1.69
N GLY A 131 18.58 0.31 2.16
CA GLY A 131 18.59 -0.75 3.18
C GLY A 131 17.98 -0.29 4.52
N ILE A 132 18.33 0.91 4.99
CA ILE A 132 17.74 1.50 6.21
C ILE A 132 16.23 1.68 6.03
N GLY A 133 15.80 2.20 4.88
CA GLY A 133 14.38 2.36 4.56
C GLY A 133 13.63 1.03 4.51
N ALA A 134 14.21 0.01 3.88
CA ALA A 134 13.64 -1.35 3.79
C ALA A 134 13.54 -2.01 5.17
N MET A 135 14.55 -1.84 6.04
CA MET A 135 14.49 -2.33 7.42
C MET A 135 13.35 -1.69 8.20
N ALA A 136 13.20 -0.37 8.12
CA ALA A 136 12.09 0.35 8.73
C ALA A 136 10.73 -0.10 8.17
N GLY A 137 10.64 -0.37 6.86
CA GLY A 137 9.49 -0.96 6.20
C GLY A 137 9.16 -2.34 6.72
N GLY A 138 10.16 -3.20 6.92
CA GLY A 138 10.01 -4.54 7.50
C GLY A 138 9.48 -4.52 8.93
N ILE A 139 9.97 -3.61 9.78
CA ILE A 139 9.44 -3.41 11.13
C ILE A 139 7.97 -2.99 11.07
N GLY A 140 7.63 -2.02 10.21
CA GLY A 140 6.25 -1.59 10.01
C GLY A 140 5.35 -2.73 9.52
N SER A 141 5.85 -3.56 8.62
CA SER A 141 5.15 -4.75 8.13
C SER A 141 4.90 -5.77 9.24
N PHE A 142 5.90 -6.05 10.07
CA PHE A 142 5.74 -6.93 11.23
C PHE A 142 4.64 -6.42 12.17
N LEU A 143 4.67 -5.12 12.50
CA LEU A 143 3.72 -4.51 13.44
C LEU A 143 2.28 -4.56 12.90
N ILE A 144 2.06 -4.21 11.63
CA ILE A 144 0.71 -4.24 11.04
C ILE A 144 0.17 -5.67 10.95
N ASN A 145 0.99 -6.63 10.50
CA ASN A 145 0.56 -8.02 10.36
C ASN A 145 0.28 -8.66 11.72
N LYS A 146 1.17 -8.46 12.70
CA LYS A 146 0.98 -8.95 14.07
C LYS A 146 -0.24 -8.31 14.73
N GLY A 147 -0.37 -6.98 14.61
CA GLY A 147 -1.50 -6.23 15.15
C GLY A 147 -2.83 -6.64 14.52
N SER A 148 -2.86 -6.84 13.20
CA SER A 148 -4.05 -7.33 12.49
C SER A 148 -4.48 -8.72 12.98
N GLY A 149 -3.54 -9.65 13.12
CA GLY A 149 -3.85 -10.98 13.63
C GLY A 149 -4.43 -10.96 15.04
N LEU A 150 -3.86 -10.15 15.94
CA LEU A 150 -4.39 -9.97 17.29
C LEU A 150 -5.79 -9.35 17.28
N LEU A 151 -5.99 -8.32 16.44
CA LEU A 151 -7.31 -7.69 16.29
C LEU A 151 -8.36 -8.67 15.77
N PHE A 152 -8.03 -9.48 14.76
CA PHE A 152 -8.96 -10.45 14.19
C PHE A 152 -9.34 -11.53 15.18
N THR A 153 -8.37 -12.07 15.93
CA THR A 153 -8.63 -13.05 16.99
C THR A 153 -9.52 -12.45 18.10
N TYR A 154 -9.23 -11.23 18.52
CA TYR A 154 -10.04 -10.53 19.51
C TYR A 154 -11.47 -10.28 19.01
N ALA A 155 -11.60 -9.72 17.80
CA ALA A 155 -12.89 -9.40 17.20
C ALA A 155 -13.76 -10.65 16.99
N GLU A 156 -13.15 -11.76 16.55
CA GLU A 156 -13.80 -13.05 16.39
C GLU A 156 -14.31 -13.59 17.73
N GLY A 157 -13.49 -13.51 18.79
CA GLY A 157 -13.87 -13.95 20.13
C GLY A 157 -15.00 -13.11 20.77
N GLN A 158 -15.14 -11.84 20.38
CA GLN A 158 -16.23 -10.97 20.85
C GLN A 158 -17.52 -11.12 20.03
N GLY A 159 -17.44 -11.66 18.82
CA GLY A 159 -18.59 -11.82 17.92
C GLY A 159 -19.35 -10.49 17.72
N SER A 160 -20.67 -10.51 17.86
CA SER A 160 -21.52 -9.32 17.66
C SER A 160 -21.32 -8.22 18.71
N ALA A 161 -20.62 -8.48 19.82
CA ALA A 161 -20.28 -7.45 20.80
C ALA A 161 -19.17 -6.49 20.28
N PHE A 162 -18.39 -6.92 19.28
CA PHE A 162 -17.41 -6.06 18.60
C PHE A 162 -17.97 -5.62 17.26
N SER A 163 -18.34 -4.35 17.15
CA SER A 163 -18.94 -3.77 15.95
C SER A 163 -18.21 -2.50 15.52
N PHE A 164 -18.02 -2.34 14.19
CA PHE A 164 -17.43 -1.15 13.60
C PHE A 164 -18.01 -0.90 12.21
N MET A 165 -18.52 0.31 11.98
CA MET A 165 -19.08 0.77 10.68
C MET A 165 -20.15 -0.20 10.09
N GLY A 166 -20.96 -0.85 10.94
CA GLY A 166 -22.01 -1.77 10.50
C GLY A 166 -21.54 -3.19 10.21
N PHE A 167 -20.31 -3.53 10.57
CA PHE A 167 -19.77 -4.89 10.53
C PHE A 167 -19.54 -5.38 11.95
N ASP A 168 -19.78 -6.67 12.20
CA ASP A 168 -19.64 -7.31 13.51
C ASP A 168 -18.53 -8.35 13.50
N GLY A 169 -17.87 -8.54 14.64
CA GLY A 169 -16.84 -9.55 14.83
C GLY A 169 -15.62 -9.37 13.91
N LYS A 170 -15.14 -10.46 13.32
CA LYS A 170 -13.96 -10.46 12.45
C LYS A 170 -14.07 -9.54 11.24
N PRO A 171 -15.22 -9.43 10.53
CA PRO A 171 -15.47 -8.40 9.50
C PRO A 171 -15.24 -6.96 9.98
N ALA A 172 -15.62 -6.63 11.22
CA ALA A 172 -15.32 -5.31 11.79
C ALA A 172 -13.81 -5.09 11.95
N GLY A 173 -13.08 -6.15 12.35
CA GLY A 173 -11.61 -6.12 12.40
C GLY A 173 -10.98 -5.81 11.04
N TYR A 174 -11.42 -6.47 9.98
CA TYR A 174 -10.96 -6.17 8.62
C TYR A 174 -11.26 -4.73 8.21
N MET A 175 -12.46 -4.22 8.51
CA MET A 175 -12.83 -2.83 8.18
C MET A 175 -11.92 -1.82 8.90
N ILE A 176 -11.56 -2.05 10.16
CA ILE A 176 -10.62 -1.20 10.90
C ILE A 176 -9.26 -1.18 10.21
N VAL A 177 -8.71 -2.34 9.85
CA VAL A 177 -7.41 -2.40 9.17
C VAL A 177 -7.46 -1.76 7.80
N PHE A 178 -8.55 -1.92 7.04
CA PHE A 178 -8.74 -1.24 5.76
C PHE A 178 -8.77 0.29 5.93
N CYS A 179 -9.39 0.81 6.98
CA CYS A 179 -9.36 2.24 7.30
C CYS A 179 -7.93 2.73 7.61
N ILE A 180 -7.16 1.98 8.39
CA ILE A 180 -5.75 2.29 8.69
C ILE A 180 -4.93 2.29 7.39
N CYS A 181 -5.06 1.25 6.57
CA CYS A 181 -4.37 1.12 5.31
C CYS A 181 -4.72 2.25 4.33
N ALA A 182 -5.99 2.63 4.27
CA ALA A 182 -6.49 3.71 3.40
C ALA A 182 -5.81 5.05 3.67
N LEU A 183 -5.55 5.37 4.93
CA LEU A 183 -4.97 6.66 5.33
C LEU A 183 -3.43 6.66 5.34
N ALA A 184 -2.79 5.50 5.45
CA ALA A 184 -1.36 5.36 5.66
C ALA A 184 -0.51 6.05 4.58
N TYR A 185 -0.93 6.02 3.32
CA TYR A 185 -0.19 6.62 2.21
C TYR A 185 -0.29 8.13 2.19
N LEU A 186 -1.47 8.70 2.46
CA LEU A 186 -1.64 10.14 2.56
C LEU A 186 -0.84 10.70 3.73
N VAL A 187 -0.88 10.03 4.88
CA VAL A 187 -0.05 10.39 6.04
C VAL A 187 1.43 10.28 5.69
N GLY A 188 1.86 9.20 5.04
CA GLY A 188 3.22 9.02 4.56
C GLY A 188 3.66 10.13 3.60
N TRP A 189 2.79 10.52 2.65
CA TRP A 189 3.06 11.62 1.73
C TRP A 189 3.20 12.96 2.44
N ILE A 190 2.31 13.27 3.39
CA ILE A 190 2.36 14.51 4.19
C ILE A 190 3.68 14.57 4.97
N ILE A 191 4.05 13.48 5.66
CA ILE A 191 5.31 13.41 6.43
C ILE A 191 6.51 13.61 5.49
N MET A 192 6.55 12.90 4.37
CA MET A 192 7.64 13.03 3.40
C MET A 192 7.73 14.44 2.85
N LYS A 193 6.60 15.09 2.52
CA LYS A 193 6.57 16.46 2.03
C LYS A 193 6.98 17.48 3.09
N ALA A 194 6.66 17.23 4.36
CA ALA A 194 7.07 18.08 5.48
C ALA A 194 8.58 17.97 5.75
N LEU A 195 9.14 16.76 5.70
CA LEU A 195 10.57 16.52 5.96
C LEU A 195 11.46 16.94 4.79
N VAL A 196 10.96 16.80 3.56
CA VAL A 196 11.70 17.12 2.32
C VAL A 196 10.86 18.07 1.47
N PRO A 197 10.70 19.35 1.86
CA PRO A 197 9.81 20.28 1.17
C PRO A 197 10.29 20.66 -0.22
N LYS A 198 11.63 20.63 -0.45
CA LYS A 198 12.28 21.04 -1.71
C LYS A 198 13.35 20.05 -2.11
N TYR A 199 13.58 19.94 -3.42
CA TYR A 199 14.70 19.18 -3.97
C TYR A 199 16.02 19.83 -3.50
N LYS A 200 16.85 19.04 -2.84
CA LYS A 200 18.21 19.43 -2.43
C LYS A 200 19.11 18.21 -2.52
N PRO A 201 19.92 18.09 -3.58
CA PRO A 201 20.89 16.99 -3.67
C PRO A 201 21.84 17.01 -2.50
N ILE A 202 22.11 15.84 -1.95
CA ILE A 202 23.07 15.67 -0.86
C ILE A 202 24.44 15.42 -1.50
N ILE A 203 25.39 16.31 -1.23
CA ILE A 203 26.79 16.15 -1.63
C ILE A 203 27.52 15.58 -0.41
N VAL A 204 28.04 14.37 -0.57
CA VAL A 204 28.91 13.75 0.46
C VAL A 204 30.34 14.06 0.04
N ASP A 205 31.07 14.80 0.87
CA ASP A 205 32.50 14.99 0.72
C ASP A 205 33.20 13.67 1.10
N LEU A 206 33.76 12.97 0.11
CA LEU A 206 34.44 11.68 0.29
C LEU A 206 35.93 11.86 0.64
N THR A 207 36.35 13.05 1.04
CA THR A 207 37.75 13.36 1.39
C THR A 207 38.09 13.13 2.87
N LEU A 208 37.36 12.24 3.57
CA LEU A 208 37.70 11.73 4.91
C LEU A 208 38.18 10.31 4.86
#